data_fcf81b51f2b7384a255f7f20c58dfa01
#
_entry.id   fcf81b51f2b7384a255f7f20c58dfa01
#
_cell.length_a   1.000
_cell.length_b   1.000
_cell.length_c   1.000
_cell.angle_alpha   90.00
_cell.angle_beta   90.00
_cell.angle_gamma   90.00
#
_symmetry.space_group_name_H-M   'P 1'
#
loop_
_entity.id
_entity.type
_entity.pdbx_description
1 polymer ?
#
loop_
_entity_poly.entity_id
_entity_poly.type
_entity_poly.pdbx_seq_one_letter_code
_entity_poly.pdbx_strand_id
1 'polypeptide(L)'
;YTVQGINYYPEEPFYQAKRATVLERDKRYEASLEFLKPILNKYPSNKEIIGAFSQSSEYRALQLTKAKEPEKALAVLDTALLYDSQNKSLKYTKGVVYEANRQADSAYYYQKYYEPSIMEYRSFQRHLSGLRSMMLKNEIALTYLRARYGEEDIITSVATAEYTRKGQKNSYTGRLNYAGRSGSASDSMEAEEQTPGGVGIQVQGEWTHHFSPKWSLTANAAFATKYFPDITADVALRHYLKNDWEIGAHVGYRRVAAYTKRYEWNDEFFAGGTGDNGYLFTGWNESKTNLLTVGGELAKTIEVVRLNTKIDMHFFNSNFYYNAQ
;
A
#
# COMPACT_ATOMS: atom_id res chain seq x y z
N TYR A 1 -20.84 -8.45 -45.15
CA TYR A 1 -19.76 -8.92 -46.05
C TYR A 1 -19.06 -10.17 -45.50
N THR A 2 -18.68 -10.22 -44.20
CA THR A 2 -17.95 -11.34 -43.61
C THR A 2 -18.77 -12.66 -43.58
N VAL A 3 -20.05 -12.57 -43.19
CA VAL A 3 -20.97 -13.73 -43.19
C VAL A 3 -21.22 -14.24 -44.62
N GLN A 4 -21.39 -13.36 -45.58
CA GLN A 4 -21.52 -13.72 -47.01
C GLN A 4 -20.23 -14.38 -47.51
N GLY A 5 -19.06 -13.82 -47.18
CA GLY A 5 -17.78 -14.43 -47.54
C GLY A 5 -17.61 -15.86 -47.01
N ILE A 6 -18.00 -16.10 -45.76
CA ILE A 6 -17.99 -17.47 -45.20
C ILE A 6 -18.97 -18.42 -45.90
N ASN A 7 -20.13 -17.94 -46.28
CA ASN A 7 -21.12 -18.77 -47.01
C ASN A 7 -20.63 -19.16 -48.39
N TYR A 8 -19.90 -18.26 -49.07
CA TYR A 8 -19.37 -18.54 -50.42
C TYR A 8 -18.03 -19.26 -50.40
N TYR A 9 -17.21 -18.99 -49.38
CA TYR A 9 -15.85 -19.52 -49.25
C TYR A 9 -15.60 -20.02 -47.82
N PRO A 10 -16.28 -21.10 -47.38
CA PRO A 10 -16.24 -21.57 -46.01
C PRO A 10 -14.87 -22.06 -45.56
N GLU A 11 -14.04 -22.44 -46.49
CA GLU A 11 -12.69 -22.97 -46.22
C GLU A 11 -11.61 -21.87 -46.22
N GLU A 12 -11.96 -20.60 -46.55
CA GLU A 12 -11.01 -19.53 -46.66
C GLU A 12 -10.66 -18.94 -45.27
N PRO A 13 -9.43 -19.10 -44.78
CA PRO A 13 -9.01 -18.65 -43.46
C PRO A 13 -9.21 -17.16 -43.23
N PHE A 14 -9.06 -16.33 -44.23
CA PHE A 14 -9.26 -14.88 -44.15
C PHE A 14 -10.66 -14.52 -43.63
N TYR A 15 -11.73 -15.10 -44.17
CA TYR A 15 -13.09 -14.80 -43.74
C TYR A 15 -13.35 -15.30 -42.31
N GLN A 16 -12.75 -16.43 -41.94
CA GLN A 16 -12.84 -16.96 -40.58
C GLN A 16 -12.17 -16.04 -39.56
N ALA A 17 -10.95 -15.55 -39.86
CA ALA A 17 -10.27 -14.58 -39.03
C ALA A 17 -11.06 -13.24 -38.89
N LYS A 18 -11.69 -12.78 -40.01
CA LYS A 18 -12.55 -11.58 -39.98
C LYS A 18 -13.80 -11.76 -39.12
N ARG A 19 -14.39 -12.96 -39.09
CA ARG A 19 -15.52 -13.25 -38.21
C ARG A 19 -15.11 -13.14 -36.71
N ALA A 20 -13.95 -13.68 -36.38
CA ALA A 20 -13.40 -13.53 -35.03
C ALA A 20 -13.25 -12.05 -34.65
N THR A 21 -12.71 -11.22 -35.55
CA THR A 21 -12.58 -9.77 -35.33
C THR A 21 -13.95 -9.08 -35.10
N VAL A 22 -15.02 -9.52 -35.73
CA VAL A 22 -16.37 -8.99 -35.46
C VAL A 22 -16.81 -9.35 -34.04
N LEU A 23 -16.62 -10.59 -33.60
CA LEU A 23 -16.92 -11.01 -32.23
C LEU A 23 -16.10 -10.23 -31.19
N GLU A 24 -14.84 -9.92 -31.49
CA GLU A 24 -13.98 -9.08 -30.63
C GLU A 24 -14.52 -7.65 -30.48
N ARG A 25 -14.98 -7.02 -31.57
CA ARG A 25 -15.60 -5.69 -31.52
C ARG A 25 -16.83 -5.66 -30.63
N ASP A 26 -17.59 -6.75 -30.62
CA ASP A 26 -18.73 -6.94 -29.73
C ASP A 26 -18.33 -7.32 -28.30
N LYS A 27 -17.02 -7.36 -27.99
CA LYS A 27 -16.44 -7.80 -26.71
C LYS A 27 -16.79 -9.25 -26.32
N ARG A 28 -17.15 -10.07 -27.29
CA ARG A 28 -17.48 -11.50 -27.14
C ARG A 28 -16.22 -12.36 -27.32
N TYR A 29 -15.18 -12.08 -26.53
CA TYR A 29 -13.87 -12.69 -26.70
C TYR A 29 -13.87 -14.21 -26.51
N GLU A 30 -14.66 -14.72 -25.56
CA GLU A 30 -14.80 -16.15 -25.34
C GLU A 30 -15.42 -16.86 -26.53
N ALA A 31 -16.52 -16.32 -27.08
CA ALA A 31 -17.15 -16.83 -28.26
C ALA A 31 -16.20 -16.78 -29.49
N SER A 32 -15.34 -15.77 -29.59
CA SER A 32 -14.30 -15.70 -30.61
C SER A 32 -13.29 -16.83 -30.48
N LEU A 33 -12.83 -17.14 -29.28
CA LEU A 33 -11.88 -18.21 -28.99
C LEU A 33 -12.51 -19.60 -29.28
N GLU A 34 -13.74 -19.82 -28.83
CA GLU A 34 -14.48 -21.07 -29.13
C GLU A 34 -14.68 -21.31 -30.62
N PHE A 35 -14.98 -20.21 -31.34
CA PHE A 35 -15.11 -20.27 -32.80
C PHE A 35 -13.79 -20.60 -33.50
N LEU A 36 -12.67 -20.00 -33.06
CA LEU A 36 -11.37 -20.16 -33.69
C LEU A 36 -10.68 -21.50 -33.38
N LYS A 37 -10.92 -22.11 -32.21
CA LYS A 37 -10.27 -23.37 -31.81
C LYS A 37 -10.37 -24.51 -32.86
N PRO A 38 -11.55 -24.86 -33.36
CA PRO A 38 -11.65 -25.94 -34.39
C PRO A 38 -10.95 -25.53 -35.70
N ILE A 39 -10.97 -24.25 -36.04
CA ILE A 39 -10.33 -23.73 -37.26
C ILE A 39 -8.81 -23.78 -37.13
N LEU A 40 -8.30 -23.41 -35.95
CA LEU A 40 -6.87 -23.47 -35.63
C LEU A 40 -6.33 -24.91 -35.71
N ASN A 41 -7.12 -25.88 -35.25
CA ASN A 41 -6.76 -27.31 -35.40
C ASN A 41 -6.72 -27.76 -36.86
N LYS A 42 -7.58 -27.19 -37.71
CA LYS A 42 -7.60 -27.48 -39.16
C LYS A 42 -6.46 -26.79 -39.91
N TYR A 43 -6.10 -25.58 -39.48
CA TYR A 43 -5.07 -24.74 -40.11
C TYR A 43 -3.99 -24.29 -39.13
N PRO A 44 -3.21 -25.18 -38.50
CA PRO A 44 -2.33 -24.90 -37.38
C PRO A 44 -1.15 -24.00 -37.72
N SER A 45 -0.81 -23.81 -38.99
CA SER A 45 0.27 -22.96 -39.47
C SER A 45 -0.21 -21.69 -40.17
N ASN A 46 -1.52 -21.44 -40.22
CA ASN A 46 -2.05 -20.26 -40.90
C ASN A 46 -1.86 -19.03 -40.05
N LYS A 47 -1.06 -18.04 -40.52
CA LYS A 47 -0.71 -16.85 -39.79
C LYS A 47 -1.92 -15.96 -39.46
N GLU A 48 -2.93 -15.89 -40.31
CA GLU A 48 -4.14 -15.09 -40.08
C GLU A 48 -4.98 -15.64 -38.94
N ILE A 49 -5.18 -16.98 -38.93
CA ILE A 49 -5.92 -17.67 -37.87
C ILE A 49 -5.17 -17.61 -36.55
N ILE A 50 -3.84 -17.85 -36.55
CA ILE A 50 -3.00 -17.74 -35.38
C ILE A 50 -3.03 -16.28 -34.83
N GLY A 51 -2.93 -15.30 -35.71
CA GLY A 51 -3.00 -13.87 -35.34
C GLY A 51 -4.34 -13.50 -34.68
N ALA A 52 -5.46 -13.93 -35.30
CA ALA A 52 -6.79 -13.71 -34.75
C ALA A 52 -6.98 -14.40 -33.39
N PHE A 53 -6.49 -15.64 -33.23
CA PHE A 53 -6.55 -16.39 -31.99
C PHE A 53 -5.70 -15.72 -30.91
N SER A 54 -4.50 -15.26 -31.27
CA SER A 54 -3.62 -14.53 -30.34
C SER A 54 -4.25 -13.22 -29.85
N GLN A 55 -4.86 -12.45 -30.74
CA GLN A 55 -5.52 -11.20 -30.41
C GLN A 55 -6.76 -11.41 -29.51
N SER A 56 -7.62 -12.36 -29.85
CA SER A 56 -8.78 -12.74 -29.02
C SER A 56 -8.35 -13.21 -27.62
N SER A 57 -7.25 -13.98 -27.55
CA SER A 57 -6.67 -14.46 -26.29
C SER A 57 -6.15 -13.32 -25.43
N GLU A 58 -5.51 -12.33 -26.03
CA GLU A 58 -5.03 -11.13 -25.35
C GLU A 58 -6.19 -10.33 -24.71
N TYR A 59 -7.22 -10.03 -25.49
CA TYR A 59 -8.39 -9.32 -24.99
C TYR A 59 -9.15 -10.10 -23.91
N ARG A 60 -9.29 -11.43 -24.07
CA ARG A 60 -9.91 -12.27 -23.05
C ARG A 60 -9.10 -12.29 -21.76
N ALA A 61 -7.79 -12.40 -21.84
CA ALA A 61 -6.91 -12.37 -20.69
C ALA A 61 -6.99 -11.03 -19.93
N LEU A 62 -7.01 -9.90 -20.64
CA LEU A 62 -7.21 -8.57 -20.03
C LEU A 62 -8.59 -8.44 -19.36
N GLN A 63 -9.64 -9.01 -19.95
CA GLN A 63 -10.98 -9.05 -19.36
C GLN A 63 -10.98 -9.86 -18.06
N LEU A 64 -10.37 -11.05 -18.06
CA LEU A 64 -10.26 -11.92 -16.88
C LEU A 64 -9.40 -11.27 -15.78
N THR A 65 -8.34 -10.57 -16.17
CA THR A 65 -7.51 -9.79 -15.21
C THR A 65 -8.33 -8.72 -14.51
N LYS A 66 -9.14 -7.96 -15.25
CA LYS A 66 -10.06 -6.97 -14.67
C LYS A 66 -11.12 -7.63 -13.76
N ALA A 67 -11.52 -8.86 -14.08
CA ALA A 67 -12.43 -9.64 -13.24
C ALA A 67 -11.75 -10.25 -11.98
N LYS A 68 -10.43 -10.02 -11.79
CA LYS A 68 -9.61 -10.59 -10.71
C LYS A 68 -9.53 -12.13 -10.76
N GLU A 69 -9.44 -12.68 -11.99
CA GLU A 69 -9.28 -14.10 -12.28
C GLU A 69 -7.94 -14.37 -13.01
N PRO A 70 -6.79 -14.09 -12.38
CA PRO A 70 -5.48 -14.12 -13.03
C PRO A 70 -5.08 -15.53 -13.51
N GLU A 71 -5.48 -16.59 -12.80
CA GLU A 71 -5.14 -17.94 -13.17
C GLU A 71 -5.80 -18.35 -14.50
N LYS A 72 -7.07 -17.97 -14.71
CA LYS A 72 -7.77 -18.19 -15.98
C LYS A 72 -7.16 -17.35 -17.10
N ALA A 73 -6.76 -16.10 -16.80
CA ALA A 73 -6.10 -15.23 -17.76
C ALA A 73 -4.77 -15.84 -18.24
N LEU A 74 -3.95 -16.34 -17.31
CA LEU A 74 -2.69 -17.02 -17.65
C LEU A 74 -2.91 -18.25 -18.49
N ALA A 75 -3.90 -19.09 -18.17
CA ALA A 75 -4.21 -20.31 -18.94
C ALA A 75 -4.59 -19.99 -20.40
N VAL A 76 -5.36 -18.92 -20.63
CA VAL A 76 -5.71 -18.46 -21.99
C VAL A 76 -4.46 -18.02 -22.76
N LEU A 77 -3.57 -17.22 -22.12
CA LEU A 77 -2.34 -16.75 -22.76
C LEU A 77 -1.35 -17.90 -23.02
N ASP A 78 -1.24 -18.85 -22.09
CA ASP A 78 -0.37 -20.01 -22.25
C ASP A 78 -0.82 -20.86 -23.43
N THR A 79 -2.13 -21.05 -23.59
CA THR A 79 -2.70 -21.74 -24.76
C THR A 79 -2.35 -21.00 -26.05
N ALA A 80 -2.46 -19.67 -26.09
CA ALA A 80 -2.12 -18.90 -27.29
C ALA A 80 -0.61 -18.95 -27.62
N LEU A 81 0.24 -18.93 -26.61
CA LEU A 81 1.69 -19.02 -26.76
C LEU A 81 2.18 -20.39 -27.24
N LEU A 82 1.38 -21.46 -27.15
CA LEU A 82 1.70 -22.73 -27.77
C LEU A 82 1.71 -22.62 -29.30
N TYR A 83 0.85 -21.78 -29.88
CA TYR A 83 0.73 -21.59 -31.33
C TYR A 83 1.61 -20.41 -31.83
N ASP A 84 1.83 -19.41 -31.01
CA ASP A 84 2.63 -18.23 -31.35
C ASP A 84 3.61 -17.88 -30.22
N SER A 85 4.60 -18.75 -30.05
CA SER A 85 5.57 -18.70 -28.94
C SER A 85 6.44 -17.44 -28.94
N GLN A 86 6.58 -16.76 -30.06
CA GLN A 86 7.40 -15.56 -30.22
C GLN A 86 6.60 -14.25 -30.15
N ASN A 87 5.30 -14.32 -29.96
CA ASN A 87 4.45 -13.13 -29.93
C ASN A 87 4.78 -12.22 -28.74
N LYS A 88 5.33 -11.05 -29.06
CA LYS A 88 5.76 -10.06 -28.05
C LYS A 88 4.57 -9.48 -27.29
N SER A 89 3.41 -9.28 -27.96
CA SER A 89 2.20 -8.73 -27.34
C SER A 89 1.60 -9.70 -26.31
N LEU A 90 1.48 -10.99 -26.66
CA LEU A 90 1.03 -12.03 -25.72
C LEU A 90 1.95 -12.12 -24.49
N LYS A 91 3.28 -12.09 -24.70
CA LYS A 91 4.25 -12.10 -23.62
C LYS A 91 4.10 -10.86 -22.72
N TYR A 92 3.94 -9.69 -23.32
CA TYR A 92 3.71 -8.46 -22.58
C TYR A 92 2.41 -8.53 -21.74
N THR A 93 1.30 -8.95 -22.36
CA THR A 93 0.02 -9.12 -21.67
C THR A 93 0.11 -10.16 -20.55
N LYS A 94 0.88 -11.24 -20.72
CA LYS A 94 1.18 -12.19 -19.65
C LYS A 94 1.90 -11.51 -18.48
N GLY A 95 2.84 -10.61 -18.76
CA GLY A 95 3.49 -9.77 -17.76
C GLY A 95 2.50 -8.86 -17.02
N VAL A 96 1.54 -8.25 -17.73
CA VAL A 96 0.48 -7.43 -17.11
C VAL A 96 -0.42 -8.26 -16.18
N VAL A 97 -0.73 -9.52 -16.54
CA VAL A 97 -1.49 -10.43 -15.67
C VAL A 97 -0.71 -10.76 -14.39
N TYR A 98 0.59 -11.04 -14.51
CA TYR A 98 1.45 -11.27 -13.34
C TYR A 98 1.55 -10.05 -12.43
N GLU A 99 1.64 -8.86 -13.01
CA GLU A 99 1.64 -7.61 -12.25
C GLU A 99 0.34 -7.43 -11.46
N ALA A 100 -0.82 -7.62 -12.11
CA ALA A 100 -2.11 -7.57 -11.45
C ALA A 100 -2.25 -8.60 -10.32
N ASN A 101 -1.50 -9.71 -10.40
CA ASN A 101 -1.41 -10.75 -9.37
C ASN A 101 -0.27 -10.51 -8.36
N ARG A 102 0.35 -9.32 -8.35
CA ARG A 102 1.45 -8.92 -7.45
C ARG A 102 2.71 -9.79 -7.54
N GLN A 103 2.94 -10.40 -8.68
CA GLN A 103 4.13 -11.19 -8.99
C GLN A 103 5.10 -10.35 -9.82
N ALA A 104 5.76 -9.39 -9.17
CA ALA A 104 6.58 -8.38 -9.84
C ALA A 104 7.79 -8.96 -10.61
N ASP A 105 8.36 -10.06 -10.13
CA ASP A 105 9.46 -10.78 -10.78
C ASP A 105 9.04 -11.36 -12.13
N SER A 106 7.92 -12.09 -12.15
CA SER A 106 7.35 -12.64 -13.38
C SER A 106 6.86 -11.51 -14.31
N ALA A 107 6.22 -10.48 -13.75
CA ALA A 107 5.79 -9.31 -14.52
C ALA A 107 6.96 -8.64 -15.23
N TYR A 108 8.04 -8.34 -14.50
CA TYR A 108 9.24 -7.75 -15.06
C TYR A 108 9.89 -8.65 -16.13
N TYR A 109 9.99 -9.97 -15.86
CA TYR A 109 10.56 -10.92 -16.81
C TYR A 109 9.87 -10.90 -18.17
N TYR A 110 8.54 -10.87 -18.19
CA TYR A 110 7.77 -10.85 -19.41
C TYR A 110 7.67 -9.48 -20.09
N GLN A 111 7.64 -8.39 -19.32
CA GLN A 111 7.46 -7.04 -19.87
C GLN A 111 8.77 -6.40 -20.38
N LYS A 112 9.93 -6.73 -19.81
CA LYS A 112 11.21 -6.07 -20.12
C LYS A 112 11.64 -6.14 -21.59
N TYR A 113 11.10 -7.08 -22.36
CA TYR A 113 11.41 -7.26 -23.78
C TYR A 113 10.39 -6.58 -24.71
N TYR A 114 9.37 -5.95 -24.15
CA TYR A 114 8.41 -5.18 -24.93
C TYR A 114 9.10 -3.90 -25.47
N GLU A 115 8.79 -3.59 -26.73
CA GLU A 115 9.32 -2.41 -27.41
C GLU A 115 8.21 -1.36 -27.51
N PRO A 116 8.12 -0.38 -26.57
CA PRO A 116 7.11 0.65 -26.60
C PRO A 116 7.39 1.64 -27.76
N SER A 117 6.36 2.39 -28.15
CA SER A 117 6.54 3.52 -29.06
C SER A 117 7.46 4.60 -28.42
N ILE A 118 8.04 5.48 -29.27
CA ILE A 118 8.91 6.58 -28.80
C ILE A 118 8.20 7.45 -27.75
N MET A 119 6.90 7.69 -27.92
CA MET A 119 6.10 8.49 -27.00
C MET A 119 5.91 7.80 -25.63
N GLU A 120 5.80 6.49 -25.61
CA GLU A 120 5.57 5.69 -24.40
C GLU A 120 6.87 5.27 -23.72
N TYR A 121 8.02 5.42 -24.38
CA TYR A 121 9.29 4.91 -23.89
C TYR A 121 9.62 5.36 -22.46
N ARG A 122 9.47 6.65 -22.16
CA ARG A 122 9.77 7.19 -20.81
C ARG A 122 8.83 6.66 -19.74
N SER A 123 7.53 6.57 -20.02
CA SER A 123 6.55 6.05 -19.09
C SER A 123 6.76 4.57 -18.84
N PHE A 124 7.07 3.83 -19.89
CA PHE A 124 7.38 2.41 -19.81
C PHE A 124 8.67 2.13 -19.02
N GLN A 125 9.73 2.92 -19.20
CA GLN A 125 10.96 2.78 -18.41
C GLN A 125 10.73 3.06 -16.91
N ARG A 126 9.90 4.06 -16.58
CA ARG A 126 9.48 4.30 -15.18
C ARG A 126 8.68 3.13 -14.64
N HIS A 127 7.78 2.57 -15.43
CA HIS A 127 7.00 1.41 -15.07
C HIS A 127 7.89 0.19 -14.78
N LEU A 128 8.83 -0.13 -15.66
CA LEU A 128 9.81 -1.21 -15.44
C LEU A 128 10.68 -0.96 -14.21
N SER A 129 11.09 0.29 -13.97
CA SER A 129 11.81 0.67 -12.76
C SER A 129 10.96 0.43 -11.49
N GLY A 130 9.66 0.73 -11.55
CA GLY A 130 8.70 0.42 -10.49
C GLY A 130 8.60 -1.07 -10.22
N LEU A 131 8.43 -1.89 -11.26
CA LEU A 131 8.42 -3.36 -11.12
C LEU A 131 9.71 -3.89 -10.52
N ARG A 132 10.86 -3.34 -10.97
CA ARG A 132 12.17 -3.71 -10.45
C ARG A 132 12.32 -3.36 -8.96
N SER A 133 11.79 -2.21 -8.55
CA SER A 133 11.73 -1.82 -7.13
C SER A 133 10.87 -2.79 -6.30
N MET A 134 9.75 -3.26 -6.87
CA MET A 134 8.88 -4.25 -6.20
C MET A 134 9.53 -5.64 -6.08
N MET A 135 10.51 -5.97 -6.93
CA MET A 135 11.27 -7.23 -6.85
C MET A 135 12.27 -7.24 -5.69
N LEU A 136 12.61 -6.08 -5.14
CA LEU A 136 13.52 -5.99 -4.00
C LEU A 136 12.86 -6.66 -2.79
N LYS A 137 13.46 -7.77 -2.37
CA LYS A 137 12.99 -8.54 -1.21
C LYS A 137 13.31 -7.85 0.11
N ASN A 138 14.34 -7.02 0.12
CA ASN A 138 14.82 -6.32 1.29
C ASN A 138 14.90 -4.83 0.99
N GLU A 139 14.42 -4.02 1.91
CA GLU A 139 14.39 -2.56 1.81
C GLU A 139 14.87 -1.97 3.14
N ILE A 140 15.73 -0.99 3.10
CA ILE A 140 16.16 -0.20 4.25
C ILE A 140 15.75 1.24 4.00
N ALA A 141 15.06 1.86 4.95
CA ALA A 141 14.72 3.26 4.91
C ALA A 141 15.27 3.96 6.15
N LEU A 142 15.82 5.16 5.96
CA LEU A 142 16.26 6.05 7.02
C LEU A 142 15.53 7.36 6.87
N THR A 143 14.88 7.81 7.93
CA THR A 143 14.17 9.09 7.96
C THR A 143 14.67 9.91 9.12
N TYR A 144 14.92 11.19 8.88
CA TYR A 144 15.28 12.16 9.91
C TYR A 144 14.42 13.40 9.76
N LEU A 145 13.77 13.79 10.83
CA LEU A 145 13.01 15.04 10.95
C LEU A 145 13.60 15.86 12.09
N ARG A 146 13.84 17.14 11.85
CA ARG A 146 14.20 18.10 12.87
C ARG A 146 13.27 19.30 12.78
N ALA A 147 12.62 19.63 13.88
CA ALA A 147 11.76 20.78 14.00
C ALA A 147 12.28 21.69 15.12
N ARG A 148 12.24 23.01 14.87
CA ARG A 148 12.52 24.05 15.87
C ARG A 148 11.24 24.82 16.09
N TYR A 149 10.84 24.97 17.32
CA TYR A 149 9.60 25.64 17.68
C TYR A 149 9.92 27.03 18.27
N GLY A 150 9.43 28.04 17.56
CA GLY A 150 9.26 29.42 18.02
C GLY A 150 10.48 30.09 18.65
N GLU A 151 10.18 30.99 19.55
CA GLU A 151 11.14 31.80 20.30
C GLU A 151 11.89 31.00 21.40
N GLU A 152 11.41 29.78 21.69
CA GLU A 152 11.88 28.99 22.83
C GLU A 152 13.08 28.08 22.53
N ASP A 153 13.74 28.20 21.38
CA ASP A 153 14.88 27.36 20.98
C ASP A 153 14.72 25.85 21.20
N ILE A 154 13.45 25.38 21.30
CA ILE A 154 13.16 23.99 21.50
C ILE A 154 13.35 23.23 20.17
N ILE A 155 14.24 22.28 20.22
CA ILE A 155 14.54 21.42 19.06
C ILE A 155 13.99 20.02 19.34
N THR A 156 13.11 19.56 18.46
CA THR A 156 12.67 18.17 18.43
C THR A 156 13.29 17.47 17.23
N SER A 157 13.92 16.34 17.46
CA SER A 157 14.51 15.50 16.43
C SER A 157 13.87 14.13 16.48
N VAL A 158 13.45 13.62 15.32
CA VAL A 158 12.93 12.25 15.16
C VAL A 158 13.75 11.56 14.09
N ALA A 159 14.30 10.40 14.38
CA ALA A 159 15.00 9.54 13.45
C ALA A 159 14.34 8.17 13.43
N THR A 160 14.14 7.62 12.24
CA THR A 160 13.61 6.26 12.06
C THR A 160 14.54 5.47 11.16
N ALA A 161 14.94 4.30 11.61
CA ALA A 161 15.57 3.26 10.80
C ALA A 161 14.56 2.13 10.60
N GLU A 162 14.29 1.79 9.35
CA GLU A 162 13.34 0.75 8.98
C GLU A 162 14.01 -0.30 8.10
N TYR A 163 13.72 -1.55 8.37
CA TYR A 163 14.06 -2.69 7.52
C TYR A 163 12.80 -3.47 7.20
N THR A 164 12.54 -3.66 5.90
CA THR A 164 11.41 -4.44 5.40
C THR A 164 11.89 -5.61 4.57
N ARG A 165 11.42 -6.80 4.88
CA ARG A 165 11.58 -8.01 4.06
C ARG A 165 10.26 -8.39 3.43
N LYS A 166 10.21 -8.36 2.10
CA LYS A 166 9.03 -8.66 1.28
C LYS A 166 9.10 -10.10 0.75
N GLY A 167 8.08 -10.90 1.03
CA GLY A 167 7.87 -12.22 0.43
C GLY A 167 6.61 -12.23 -0.43
N GLN A 168 6.31 -13.36 -1.07
CA GLN A 168 5.14 -13.48 -1.95
C GLN A 168 3.81 -13.27 -1.20
N LYS A 169 3.68 -13.87 -0.01
CA LYS A 169 2.46 -13.78 0.81
C LYS A 169 2.67 -13.00 2.10
N ASN A 170 3.90 -12.88 2.56
CA ASN A 170 4.22 -12.24 3.83
C ASN A 170 5.23 -11.12 3.63
N SER A 171 5.04 -10.03 4.36
CA SER A 171 6.07 -9.02 4.56
C SER A 171 6.28 -8.77 6.04
N TYR A 172 7.52 -8.48 6.42
CA TYR A 172 7.94 -8.21 7.78
C TYR A 172 8.69 -6.89 7.79
N THR A 173 8.30 -5.98 8.66
CA THR A 173 8.97 -4.70 8.83
C THR A 173 9.38 -4.53 10.29
N GLY A 174 10.65 -4.23 10.50
CA GLY A 174 11.18 -3.81 11.81
C GLY A 174 11.53 -2.33 11.75
N ARG A 175 11.14 -1.56 12.77
CA ARG A 175 11.45 -0.13 12.89
C ARG A 175 12.11 0.16 14.22
N LEU A 176 13.14 0.99 14.19
CA LEU A 176 13.73 1.62 15.35
C LEU A 176 13.50 3.12 15.23
N ASN A 177 12.70 3.66 16.14
CA ASN A 177 12.39 5.08 16.21
C ASN A 177 13.14 5.71 17.38
N TYR A 178 13.74 6.85 17.11
CA TYR A 178 14.39 7.70 18.09
C TYR A 178 13.68 9.06 18.10
N ALA A 179 13.35 9.57 19.27
CA ALA A 179 12.88 10.94 19.44
C ALA A 179 13.69 11.61 20.53
N GLY A 180 14.16 12.82 20.25
CA GLY A 180 14.90 13.63 21.20
C GLY A 180 14.35 15.06 21.22
N ARG A 181 14.25 15.61 22.42
CA ARG A 181 13.90 17.02 22.64
C ARG A 181 15.03 17.69 23.44
N SER A 182 15.53 18.76 22.90
CA SER A 182 16.58 19.60 23.54
C SER A 182 16.26 21.07 23.31
N GLY A 183 16.78 21.92 24.15
CA GLY A 183 16.63 23.38 24.10
C GLY A 183 16.43 23.95 25.49
N SER A 184 16.65 25.24 25.65
CA SER A 184 16.33 26.01 26.83
C SER A 184 15.08 26.83 26.59
N ALA A 185 14.24 27.01 27.60
CA ALA A 185 13.19 28.01 27.57
C ALA A 185 13.81 29.42 27.48
N SER A 186 13.01 30.35 26.97
CA SER A 186 13.34 31.75 27.07
C SER A 186 13.49 32.18 28.56
N ASP A 187 14.22 33.23 28.84
CA ASP A 187 14.49 33.78 30.20
C ASP A 187 13.21 34.08 31.02
N SER A 188 12.03 33.98 30.40
CA SER A 188 10.73 34.23 31.05
C SER A 188 10.08 33.00 31.70
N MET A 189 10.60 31.78 31.47
CA MET A 189 10.15 30.56 32.13
C MET A 189 11.27 29.99 32.99
N GLU A 190 10.99 29.77 34.28
CA GLU A 190 11.95 29.08 35.13
C GLU A 190 12.29 27.70 34.51
N ALA A 191 13.60 27.41 34.47
CA ALA A 191 14.10 26.16 33.80
C ALA A 191 13.45 24.91 34.36
N GLU A 192 12.93 24.94 35.57
CA GLU A 192 12.23 23.84 36.25
C GLU A 192 10.82 23.55 35.69
N GLU A 193 10.17 24.56 35.09
CA GLU A 193 8.82 24.43 34.52
C GLU A 193 8.77 23.84 33.11
N GLN A 194 9.91 23.55 32.52
CA GLN A 194 9.97 22.97 31.17
C GLN A 194 9.45 21.56 31.18
N THR A 195 8.72 21.20 30.10
CA THR A 195 8.32 19.80 29.84
C THR A 195 9.56 18.91 29.87
N PRO A 196 9.52 17.73 30.52
CA PRO A 196 10.69 16.88 30.63
C PRO A 196 11.33 16.63 29.28
N GLY A 197 12.54 17.13 29.10
CA GLY A 197 13.37 16.83 27.96
C GLY A 197 13.86 15.38 27.99
N GLY A 198 14.61 14.97 26.99
CA GLY A 198 15.30 13.68 26.97
C GLY A 198 15.17 12.94 25.68
N VAL A 199 15.35 11.65 25.77
CA VAL A 199 15.39 10.72 24.63
C VAL A 199 14.33 9.65 24.79
N GLY A 200 13.55 9.42 23.75
CA GLY A 200 12.63 8.29 23.60
C GLY A 200 13.10 7.34 22.52
N ILE A 201 12.98 6.06 22.77
CA ILE A 201 13.28 5.00 21.80
C ILE A 201 12.07 4.09 21.70
N GLN A 202 11.70 3.71 20.47
CA GLN A 202 10.65 2.74 20.19
C GLN A 202 11.17 1.65 19.24
N VAL A 203 10.90 0.41 19.58
CA VAL A 203 11.09 -0.74 18.71
C VAL A 203 9.72 -1.22 18.24
N GLN A 204 9.53 -1.35 16.94
CA GLN A 204 8.28 -1.73 16.32
C GLN A 204 8.49 -2.88 15.35
N GLY A 205 7.58 -3.84 15.38
CA GLY A 205 7.47 -4.95 14.42
C GLY A 205 6.12 -4.93 13.73
N GLU A 206 6.11 -5.13 12.42
CA GLU A 206 4.90 -5.25 11.61
C GLU A 206 4.98 -6.49 10.75
N TRP A 207 3.89 -7.22 10.67
CA TRP A 207 3.70 -8.36 9.80
C TRP A 207 2.44 -8.17 8.97
N THR A 208 2.58 -8.35 7.65
CA THR A 208 1.45 -8.33 6.71
C THR A 208 1.38 -9.66 6.00
N HIS A 209 0.19 -10.26 5.99
CA HIS A 209 -0.11 -11.51 5.28
C HIS A 209 -1.19 -11.29 4.22
N HIS A 210 -0.92 -11.73 2.99
CA HIS A 210 -1.88 -11.76 1.91
C HIS A 210 -2.47 -13.17 1.77
N PHE A 211 -3.69 -13.38 2.25
CA PHE A 211 -4.42 -14.65 2.07
C PHE A 211 -4.75 -14.93 0.61
N SER A 212 -5.04 -13.86 -0.12
CA SER A 212 -5.37 -13.87 -1.54
C SER A 212 -5.08 -12.48 -2.14
N PRO A 213 -5.18 -12.31 -3.47
CA PRO A 213 -5.11 -10.98 -4.08
C PRO A 213 -6.16 -9.99 -3.55
N LYS A 214 -7.23 -10.51 -2.91
CA LYS A 214 -8.34 -9.69 -2.39
C LYS A 214 -8.28 -9.40 -0.91
N TRP A 215 -7.51 -10.16 -0.12
CA TRP A 215 -7.50 -10.05 1.33
C TRP A 215 -6.11 -9.95 1.91
N SER A 216 -5.89 -9.03 2.82
CA SER A 216 -4.67 -8.94 3.61
C SER A 216 -4.96 -8.65 5.08
N LEU A 217 -4.14 -9.21 5.96
CA LEU A 217 -4.09 -8.94 7.39
C LEU A 217 -2.75 -8.27 7.71
N THR A 218 -2.79 -7.19 8.47
CA THR A 218 -1.60 -6.54 9.02
C THR A 218 -1.68 -6.57 10.53
N ALA A 219 -0.63 -7.04 11.19
CA ALA A 219 -0.47 -6.98 12.63
C ALA A 219 0.79 -6.17 12.95
N ASN A 220 0.70 -5.28 13.94
CA ASN A 220 1.77 -4.40 14.37
C ASN A 220 1.86 -4.41 15.88
N ALA A 221 3.09 -4.43 16.40
CA ALA A 221 3.37 -4.29 17.82
C ALA A 221 4.60 -3.40 18.03
N ALA A 222 4.53 -2.53 19.05
CA ALA A 222 5.65 -1.68 19.43
C ALA A 222 5.78 -1.56 20.94
N PHE A 223 7.04 -1.40 21.38
CA PHE A 223 7.40 -1.09 22.76
C PHE A 223 8.30 0.14 22.77
N ALA A 224 8.06 1.03 23.71
CA ALA A 224 8.78 2.30 23.74
C ALA A 224 9.06 2.79 25.16
N THR A 225 9.99 3.75 25.19
CA THR A 225 10.23 4.65 26.32
C THR A 225 9.57 5.99 26.10
N LYS A 226 9.99 7.06 26.74
CA LYS A 226 9.44 8.43 26.65
C LYS A 226 9.11 8.86 25.20
N TYR A 227 8.13 9.75 25.03
CA TYR A 227 7.63 10.36 23.78
C TYR A 227 6.85 9.45 22.82
N PHE A 228 6.86 8.17 23.01
CA PHE A 228 6.05 7.22 22.26
C PHE A 228 5.08 6.52 23.22
N PRO A 229 3.97 5.95 22.72
CA PRO A 229 3.18 5.02 23.51
C PRO A 229 4.05 3.86 24.01
N ASP A 230 4.01 3.59 25.32
CA ASP A 230 4.82 2.52 25.94
C ASP A 230 4.61 1.18 25.26
N ILE A 231 3.35 0.92 24.91
CA ILE A 231 2.92 -0.28 24.20
C ILE A 231 1.96 0.14 23.10
N THR A 232 2.14 -0.43 21.92
CA THR A 232 1.20 -0.34 20.81
C THR A 232 0.97 -1.74 20.26
N ALA A 233 -0.27 -2.08 19.97
CA ALA A 233 -0.64 -3.29 19.25
C ALA A 233 -1.83 -2.97 18.35
N ASP A 234 -1.69 -3.20 17.04
CA ASP A 234 -2.74 -2.93 16.07
C ASP A 234 -2.91 -4.12 15.14
N VAL A 235 -4.14 -4.43 14.78
CA VAL A 235 -4.49 -5.43 13.77
C VAL A 235 -5.46 -4.81 12.78
N ALA A 236 -5.18 -4.95 11.50
CA ALA A 236 -6.00 -4.43 10.41
C ALA A 236 -6.27 -5.51 9.36
N LEU A 237 -7.53 -5.66 8.98
CA LEU A 237 -7.97 -6.51 7.88
C LEU A 237 -8.40 -5.63 6.71
N ARG A 238 -7.91 -5.89 5.50
CA ARG A 238 -8.27 -5.16 4.29
C ARG A 238 -8.81 -6.08 3.22
N HIS A 239 -9.83 -5.60 2.53
CA HIS A 239 -10.44 -6.26 1.37
C HIS A 239 -10.37 -5.36 0.15
N TYR A 240 -9.79 -5.90 -0.92
CA TYR A 240 -9.64 -5.22 -2.21
C TYR A 240 -10.79 -5.59 -3.12
N LEU A 241 -11.63 -4.61 -3.44
CA LEU A 241 -12.80 -4.74 -4.29
C LEU A 241 -12.46 -4.50 -5.77
N LYS A 242 -13.45 -4.67 -6.64
CA LYS A 242 -13.36 -4.27 -8.06
C LYS A 242 -13.23 -2.74 -8.18
N ASN A 243 -12.68 -2.28 -9.31
CA ASN A 243 -12.52 -0.85 -9.62
C ASN A 243 -11.69 -0.09 -8.58
N ASP A 244 -10.65 -0.77 -8.03
CA ASP A 244 -9.66 -0.17 -7.13
C ASP A 244 -10.22 0.45 -5.84
N TRP A 245 -11.36 -0.06 -5.38
CA TRP A 245 -11.86 0.19 -4.05
C TRP A 245 -11.21 -0.74 -3.02
N GLU A 246 -10.92 -0.18 -1.85
CA GLU A 246 -10.43 -0.91 -0.69
C GLU A 246 -11.31 -0.61 0.52
N ILE A 247 -11.68 -1.64 1.27
CA ILE A 247 -12.37 -1.51 2.55
C ILE A 247 -11.48 -2.14 3.61
N GLY A 248 -11.29 -1.44 4.71
CA GLY A 248 -10.52 -1.92 5.86
C GLY A 248 -11.27 -1.78 7.16
N ALA A 249 -10.94 -2.65 8.10
CA ALA A 249 -11.32 -2.51 9.50
C ALA A 249 -10.09 -2.77 10.35
N HIS A 250 -9.96 -2.05 11.46
CA HIS A 250 -8.82 -2.22 12.35
C HIS A 250 -9.23 -2.05 13.82
N VAL A 251 -8.47 -2.71 14.67
CA VAL A 251 -8.49 -2.54 16.11
C VAL A 251 -7.08 -2.29 16.60
N GLY A 252 -6.92 -1.31 17.49
CA GLY A 252 -5.63 -0.93 18.03
C GLY A 252 -5.71 -0.69 19.52
N TYR A 253 -4.63 -1.03 20.20
CA TYR A 253 -4.41 -0.74 21.60
C TYR A 253 -3.14 0.08 21.78
N ARG A 254 -3.19 1.13 22.58
CA ARG A 254 -2.04 1.98 22.92
C ARG A 254 -2.07 2.31 24.40
N ARG A 255 -0.89 2.25 25.01
CA ARG A 255 -0.68 2.80 26.37
C ARG A 255 0.12 4.08 26.24
N VAL A 256 -0.54 5.22 26.57
CA VAL A 256 0.02 6.56 26.39
C VAL A 256 0.32 7.17 27.74
N ALA A 257 1.49 7.79 27.87
CA ALA A 257 1.85 8.60 29.04
C ALA A 257 1.51 10.07 28.78
N ALA A 258 0.96 10.74 29.77
CA ALA A 258 0.79 12.19 29.81
C ALA A 258 1.49 12.76 31.05
N TYR A 259 2.06 13.93 30.87
CA TYR A 259 2.75 14.65 31.93
C TYR A 259 1.93 15.88 32.32
N THR A 260 1.64 16.04 33.63
CA THR A 260 0.95 17.19 34.19
C THR A 260 1.85 17.88 35.20
N LYS A 261 1.86 19.21 35.21
CA LYS A 261 2.62 19.97 36.19
C LYS A 261 2.06 19.70 37.58
N ARG A 262 2.94 19.46 38.56
CA ARG A 262 2.62 19.30 39.95
C ARG A 262 3.02 20.58 40.70
N TYR A 263 2.07 21.15 41.41
CA TYR A 263 2.27 22.30 42.28
C TYR A 263 1.92 21.89 43.70
N GLU A 264 2.73 22.31 44.64
CA GLU A 264 2.49 22.12 46.06
C GLU A 264 2.41 23.48 46.73
N TRP A 265 1.52 23.60 47.72
CA TRP A 265 1.40 24.82 48.51
C TRP A 265 2.59 24.97 49.43
N ASN A 266 3.24 26.15 49.42
CA ASN A 266 4.35 26.45 50.31
C ASN A 266 4.00 27.65 51.20
N ASP A 267 3.85 27.40 52.48
CA ASP A 267 3.51 28.46 53.50
C ASP A 267 4.65 29.45 53.69
N GLU A 268 5.89 29.09 53.41
CA GLU A 268 7.07 29.99 53.53
C GLU A 268 7.08 31.11 52.50
N PHE A 269 6.40 30.92 51.37
CA PHE A 269 6.31 31.92 50.29
C PHE A 269 5.53 33.16 50.71
N PHE A 270 4.63 33.07 51.68
CA PHE A 270 3.86 34.19 52.21
C PHE A 270 4.66 35.09 53.16
N ALA A 271 5.77 34.64 53.71
CA ALA A 271 6.62 35.42 54.60
C ALA A 271 7.44 36.50 53.87
N GLY A 272 7.53 36.48 52.54
CA GLY A 272 8.36 37.36 51.71
C GLY A 272 7.63 38.52 51.01
N GLY A 273 6.32 38.66 51.13
CA GLY A 273 5.59 39.86 50.68
C GLY A 273 5.42 40.10 49.18
N THR A 274 5.68 39.15 48.34
CA THR A 274 5.37 39.19 46.90
C THR A 274 4.10 38.40 46.65
N GLY A 275 3.02 39.08 46.22
CA GLY A 275 1.65 38.58 46.13
C GLY A 275 1.36 37.49 45.08
N ASP A 276 2.25 36.55 44.89
CA ASP A 276 2.00 35.37 44.06
C ASP A 276 1.37 34.25 44.88
N ASN A 277 0.40 33.59 44.30
CA ASN A 277 -0.42 32.50 44.87
C ASN A 277 0.43 31.33 45.38
N GLY A 278 1.00 31.32 46.52
CA GLY A 278 1.75 30.31 47.27
C GLY A 278 1.94 28.88 46.76
N TYR A 279 1.72 28.62 45.49
CA TYR A 279 1.94 27.35 44.82
C TYR A 279 3.29 27.33 44.10
N LEU A 280 4.17 26.44 44.55
CA LEU A 280 5.45 26.20 43.90
C LEU A 280 5.37 24.96 42.99
N PHE A 281 5.96 25.07 41.83
CA PHE A 281 6.16 23.95 40.97
C PHE A 281 7.14 22.96 41.61
N THR A 282 6.68 21.69 41.81
CA THR A 282 7.49 20.66 42.48
C THR A 282 7.86 19.52 41.51
N GLY A 283 7.43 19.61 40.25
CA GLY A 283 7.79 18.64 39.22
C GLY A 283 6.65 18.24 38.30
N TRP A 284 6.79 17.09 37.75
CA TRP A 284 5.85 16.53 36.78
C TRP A 284 5.25 15.22 37.27
N ASN A 285 3.92 15.10 37.20
CA ASN A 285 3.24 13.84 37.39
C ASN A 285 3.10 13.13 36.04
N GLU A 286 3.54 11.89 36.00
CA GLU A 286 3.29 10.99 34.84
C GLU A 286 2.04 10.17 35.14
N SER A 287 1.06 10.26 34.27
CA SER A 287 -0.12 9.38 34.28
C SER A 287 -0.16 8.56 33.01
N LYS A 288 -0.55 7.27 33.12
CA LYS A 288 -0.66 6.36 31.98
C LYS A 288 -2.10 5.98 31.73
N THR A 289 -2.53 6.09 30.50
CA THR A 289 -3.86 5.66 30.08
C THR A 289 -3.82 4.63 28.98
N ASN A 290 -4.83 3.81 28.96
CA ASN A 290 -5.04 2.81 27.91
C ASN A 290 -6.04 3.38 26.90
N LEU A 291 -5.67 3.33 25.64
CA LEU A 291 -6.47 3.76 24.51
C LEU A 291 -6.78 2.55 23.65
N LEU A 292 -8.05 2.20 23.52
CA LEU A 292 -8.53 1.24 22.53
C LEU A 292 -9.10 2.01 21.35
N THR A 293 -8.67 1.67 20.15
CA THR A 293 -9.16 2.25 18.90
C THR A 293 -9.85 1.17 18.08
N VAL A 294 -11.04 1.47 17.57
CA VAL A 294 -11.74 0.64 16.59
C VAL A 294 -12.12 1.52 15.43
N GLY A 295 -11.77 1.13 14.22
CA GLY A 295 -12.03 1.98 13.08
C GLY A 295 -12.24 1.24 11.78
N GLY A 296 -12.69 2.01 10.79
CA GLY A 296 -12.89 1.59 9.42
C GLY A 296 -12.17 2.50 8.44
N GLU A 297 -11.75 1.93 7.35
CA GLU A 297 -11.06 2.63 6.25
C GLU A 297 -11.77 2.32 4.94
N LEU A 298 -12.01 3.36 4.14
CA LEU A 298 -12.48 3.25 2.77
C LEU A 298 -11.51 4.00 1.88
N ALA A 299 -10.92 3.31 0.91
CA ALA A 299 -10.02 3.95 -0.04
C ALA A 299 -10.43 3.64 -1.47
N LYS A 300 -10.10 4.56 -2.38
CA LYS A 300 -10.24 4.40 -3.83
C LYS A 300 -9.03 4.98 -4.52
N THR A 301 -8.48 4.20 -5.44
CA THR A 301 -7.42 4.69 -6.34
C THR A 301 -8.05 5.08 -7.68
N ILE A 302 -7.79 6.32 -8.12
CA ILE A 302 -8.20 6.85 -9.43
C ILE A 302 -6.92 7.26 -10.13
N GLU A 303 -6.51 6.49 -11.14
CA GLU A 303 -5.23 6.67 -11.85
C GLU A 303 -4.03 6.68 -10.88
N VAL A 304 -3.46 7.86 -10.61
CA VAL A 304 -2.30 8.05 -9.72
C VAL A 304 -2.68 8.65 -8.36
N VAL A 305 -3.96 8.98 -8.15
CA VAL A 305 -4.45 9.59 -6.91
C VAL A 305 -5.16 8.55 -6.06
N ARG A 306 -4.73 8.39 -4.81
CA ARG A 306 -5.42 7.57 -3.81
C ARG A 306 -6.18 8.48 -2.85
N LEU A 307 -7.50 8.36 -2.84
CA LEU A 307 -8.38 8.96 -1.85
C LEU A 307 -8.60 7.96 -0.72
N ASN A 308 -8.41 8.40 0.51
CA ASN A 308 -8.58 7.57 1.70
C ASN A 308 -9.42 8.31 2.75
N THR A 309 -10.44 7.64 3.27
CA THR A 309 -11.25 8.12 4.40
C THR A 309 -11.14 7.10 5.52
N LYS A 310 -10.78 7.56 6.71
CA LYS A 310 -10.65 6.76 7.91
C LYS A 310 -11.55 7.33 9.01
N ILE A 311 -12.27 6.45 9.68
CA ILE A 311 -13.13 6.80 10.81
C ILE A 311 -12.69 5.95 12.00
N ASP A 312 -12.27 6.59 13.07
CA ASP A 312 -11.79 5.94 14.29
C ASP A 312 -12.66 6.34 15.48
N MET A 313 -13.02 5.36 16.29
CA MET A 313 -13.60 5.54 17.61
C MET A 313 -12.54 5.18 18.65
N HIS A 314 -12.33 6.09 19.57
CA HIS A 314 -11.33 5.93 20.63
C HIS A 314 -12.03 5.76 21.99
N PHE A 315 -11.66 4.68 22.68
CA PHE A 315 -12.13 4.39 24.04
C PHE A 315 -10.94 4.49 24.98
N PHE A 316 -11.04 5.36 25.97
CA PHE A 316 -9.98 5.57 26.96
C PHE A 316 -10.53 5.60 28.37
N ASN A 317 -9.68 5.34 29.37
CA ASN A 317 -10.09 5.32 30.76
C ASN A 317 -10.30 6.77 31.25
N SER A 318 -11.38 7.01 31.98
CA SER A 318 -11.92 8.33 32.36
C SER A 318 -10.98 9.27 33.12
N ASN A 319 -9.81 8.83 33.55
CA ASN A 319 -8.85 9.64 34.28
C ASN A 319 -8.14 10.71 33.42
N PHE A 320 -8.46 10.78 32.12
CA PHE A 320 -7.81 11.70 31.14
C PHE A 320 -8.65 12.93 30.80
N TYR A 321 -9.80 13.11 31.41
CA TYR A 321 -10.78 14.13 31.01
C TYR A 321 -10.32 15.59 31.15
N TYR A 322 -9.24 15.84 31.85
CA TYR A 322 -8.84 17.22 32.17
C TYR A 322 -7.67 17.79 31.40
N ASN A 323 -7.04 17.00 30.51
CA ASN A 323 -5.80 17.43 29.87
C ASN A 323 -5.73 17.26 28.34
N ALA A 324 -6.85 17.02 27.68
CA ALA A 324 -6.95 16.99 26.22
C ALA A 324 -7.54 18.29 25.66
N GLN A 325 -7.01 19.45 26.09
CA GLN A 325 -7.26 20.76 25.50
C GLN A 325 -6.01 21.27 24.81
#